data_29e6c689af5121fa900adc6bc426fc44
#
_entry.id   29e6c689af5121fa900adc6bc426fc44
#
_cell.length_a   1.000
_cell.length_b   1.000
_cell.length_c   1.000
_cell.angle_alpha   90.00
_cell.angle_beta   90.00
_cell.angle_gamma   90.00
#
_symmetry.space_group_name_H-M   'P 1'
#
loop_
_entity.id
_entity.type
_entity.pdbx_description
1 polymer ?
#
loop_
_entity_poly.entity_id
_entity_poly.type
_entity_poly.pdbx_seq_one_letter_code
_entity_poly.pdbx_strand_id
1 'polypeptide(L)' 'MTGLVPHQVVVNDEDQYSLWPADRQLPGGWRAEGFTGSRQECLDHIDEVWTDMRPRSARQRAGEP' A
#
# COMPACT_ATOMS: atom_id res chain seq x y z
N MET A 1 -16.03 -16.14 13.68
CA MET A 1 -15.88 -16.20 13.25
C MET A 1 -15.23 -15.87 12.48
N THR A 2 -15.22 -15.96 12.00
CA THR A 2 -14.65 -15.90 11.29
C THR A 2 -13.95 -15.11 10.99
N GLY A 3 -13.42 -15.00 11.17
CA GLY A 3 -12.37 -14.40 11.08
C GLY A 3 -12.02 -13.52 10.07
N LEU A 4 -12.54 -12.41 10.13
CA LEU A 4 -12.10 -11.35 9.27
C LEU A 4 -10.87 -10.74 9.90
N VAL A 5 -9.72 -11.09 9.35
CA VAL A 5 -8.48 -10.46 9.78
C VAL A 5 -8.44 -9.08 9.15
N PRO A 6 -8.26 -8.03 9.96
CA PRO A 6 -8.11 -6.69 9.38
C PRO A 6 -6.84 -6.63 8.57
N HIS A 7 -6.89 -5.80 7.56
CA HIS A 7 -5.74 -5.56 6.69
C HIS A 7 -5.26 -4.13 6.84
N GLN A 8 -4.05 -3.91 6.42
CA GLN A 8 -3.49 -2.56 6.42
C GLN A 8 -2.85 -2.31 5.07
N VAL A 9 -2.79 -1.04 4.71
CA VAL A 9 -2.10 -0.63 3.51
C VAL A 9 -0.65 -0.36 3.87
N VAL A 10 0.25 -0.90 3.09
CA VAL A 10 1.68 -0.71 3.29
C VAL A 10 2.27 -0.09 2.05
N VAL A 11 3.38 0.60 2.22
CA VAL A 11 4.02 1.33 1.13
C VAL A 11 5.53 1.18 1.28
N ASN A 12 6.22 1.14 0.16
CA ASN A 12 7.68 1.06 0.17
C ASN A 12 8.29 2.38 -0.30
N ASP A 13 9.61 2.39 -0.43
CA ASP A 13 10.33 3.60 -0.79
C ASP A 13 10.10 4.02 -2.24
N GLU A 14 9.56 3.12 -3.05
CA GLU A 14 9.22 3.43 -4.44
C GLU A 14 7.78 3.90 -4.60
N ASP A 15 7.10 4.16 -3.48
CA ASP A 15 5.69 4.56 -3.48
C ASP A 15 4.79 3.49 -4.08
N GLN A 16 5.17 2.25 -3.90
CA GLN A 16 4.32 1.14 -4.29
C GLN A 16 3.51 0.70 -3.09
N TYR A 17 2.25 0.41 -3.32
CA TYR A 17 1.30 0.09 -2.26
C TYR A 17 0.93 -1.38 -2.31
N SER A 18 0.61 -1.94 -1.16
CA SER A 18 0.20 -3.31 -1.09
C SER A 18 -0.68 -3.53 0.14
N LEU A 19 -1.28 -4.70 0.20
CA LEU A 19 -2.07 -5.12 1.36
C LEU A 19 -1.23 -6.02 2.23
N TRP A 20 -1.44 -5.89 3.54
CA TRP A 20 -0.75 -6.74 4.49
C TRP A 20 -1.68 -7.02 5.66
N PRO A 21 -1.72 -8.25 6.18
CA PRO A 21 -2.53 -8.48 7.38
C PRO A 21 -2.04 -7.59 8.51
N ALA A 22 -2.99 -6.98 9.20
CA ALA A 22 -2.66 -6.00 10.24
C ALA A 22 -1.99 -6.65 11.45
N ASP A 23 -2.17 -7.95 11.62
CA ASP A 23 -1.58 -8.67 12.75
C ASP A 23 -0.23 -9.28 12.42
N ARG A 24 0.33 -8.97 11.27
CA ARG A 24 1.61 -9.51 10.85
C ARG A 24 2.67 -8.44 10.84
N GLN A 25 3.89 -8.87 11.11
CA GLN A 25 5.03 -7.98 11.04
C GLN A 25 5.32 -7.65 9.58
N LEU A 26 5.68 -6.41 9.32
CA LEU A 26 5.94 -5.96 7.96
C LEU A 26 7.29 -6.47 7.47
N PRO A 27 7.39 -6.78 6.18
CA PRO A 27 8.69 -7.14 5.60
C PRO A 27 9.60 -5.92 5.53
N GLY A 28 10.89 -6.18 5.40
CA GLY A 28 11.86 -5.10 5.28
C GLY A 28 11.56 -4.24 4.06
N GLY A 29 11.73 -2.96 4.21
CA GLY A 29 11.51 -2.02 3.12
C GLY A 29 10.06 -1.54 2.99
N TRP A 30 9.16 -2.06 3.81
CA TRP A 30 7.76 -1.66 3.79
C TRP A 30 7.36 -1.05 5.12
N ARG A 31 6.46 -0.10 5.05
CA ARG A 31 5.96 0.55 6.25
C ARG A 31 4.46 0.72 6.14
N ALA A 32 3.82 0.88 7.28
CA ALA A 32 2.38 1.11 7.32
C ALA A 32 2.07 2.48 6.76
N GLU A 33 1.11 2.53 5.86
CA GLU A 33 0.69 3.80 5.27
C GLU A 33 -0.21 4.58 6.23
N GLY A 34 -0.95 3.85 7.05
CA GLY A 34 -1.81 4.47 8.04
C GLY A 34 -3.26 4.08 7.92
N PHE A 35 -3.63 3.38 6.87
CA PHE A 35 -5.01 2.96 6.66
C PHE A 35 -5.16 1.49 7.02
N THR A 36 -6.17 1.20 7.82
CA THR A 36 -6.53 -0.18 8.17
C THR A 36 -8.02 -0.36 7.97
N GLY A 37 -8.40 -1.59 7.66
CA GLY A 37 -9.79 -1.92 7.45
C GLY A 37 -9.91 -3.30 6.85
N SER A 38 -11.04 -3.57 6.22
CA SER A 38 -11.22 -4.83 5.54
C SER A 38 -10.34 -4.85 4.29
N ARG A 39 -10.18 -6.06 3.74
CA ARG A 39 -9.40 -6.20 2.52
C ARG A 39 -9.93 -5.29 1.41
N GLN A 40 -11.25 -5.28 1.25
CA GLN A 40 -11.87 -4.47 0.20
C GLN A 40 -11.67 -2.98 0.46
N GLU A 41 -11.79 -2.57 1.71
CA GLU A 41 -11.58 -1.17 2.05
C GLU A 41 -10.16 -0.74 1.76
N CYS A 42 -9.20 -1.60 2.05
CA CYS A 42 -7.81 -1.29 1.75
C CYS A 42 -7.56 -1.21 0.24
N LEU A 43 -8.17 -2.10 -0.52
CA LEU A 43 -8.03 -2.06 -1.97
C LEU A 43 -8.61 -0.76 -2.54
N ASP A 44 -9.75 -0.35 -2.02
CA ASP A 44 -10.37 0.89 -2.46
C ASP A 44 -9.49 2.09 -2.12
N HIS A 45 -8.89 2.06 -0.94
CA HIS A 45 -8.00 3.13 -0.53
C HIS A 45 -6.78 3.21 -1.43
N ILE A 46 -6.19 2.06 -1.75
CA ILE A 46 -5.02 2.01 -2.64
C ILE A 46 -5.39 2.57 -4.00
N ASP A 47 -6.57 2.21 -4.49
CA ASP A 47 -7.02 2.67 -5.79
C ASP A 47 -7.18 4.19 -5.81
N GLU A 48 -7.52 4.79 -4.69
CA GLU A 48 -7.65 6.23 -4.57
C GLU A 48 -6.32 6.94 -4.53
N VAL A 49 -5.36 6.40 -3.77
CA VAL A 49 -4.12 7.12 -3.51
C VAL A 49 -3.01 6.77 -4.49
N TRP A 50 -3.08 5.59 -5.08
CA TRP A 50 -2.02 5.13 -5.98
C TRP A 50 -2.47 5.40 -7.41
N THR A 51 -2.37 6.66 -7.80
CA THR A 51 -2.84 7.09 -9.11
C THR A 51 -1.81 6.84 -10.21
N ASP A 52 -0.56 6.64 -9.84
CA ASP A 52 0.52 6.35 -10.79
C ASP A 52 1.17 5.05 -10.35
N MET A 53 0.94 4.00 -11.12
CA MET A 53 1.41 2.65 -10.76
C MET A 53 2.89 2.44 -10.97
N ARG A 54 3.58 3.39 -11.57
CA ARG A 54 5.02 3.26 -11.79
C ARG A 54 5.77 3.50 -10.49
N PRO A 55 6.91 2.86 -10.30
CA PRO A 55 7.73 3.14 -9.14
C PRO A 55 8.16 4.61 -9.11
N ARG A 56 8.48 5.07 -7.91
CA ARG A 56 8.84 6.46 -7.71
C ARG A 56 10.00 6.90 -8.58
N SER A 57 11.02 6.07 -8.69
CA SER A 57 12.19 6.42 -9.50
C SER A 57 11.81 6.57 -10.97
N ALA A 58 10.92 5.74 -11.47
CA ALA A 58 10.46 5.84 -12.84
C ALA A 58 9.61 7.09 -13.04
N ARG A 59 8.79 7.43 -12.03
CA ARG A 59 7.96 8.64 -12.12
C ARG A 59 8.82 9.89 -12.17
N GLN A 60 9.86 9.93 -11.35
CA GLN A 60 10.76 11.08 -11.35
C GLN A 60 11.41 11.28 -12.70
N ARG A 61 11.84 10.18 -13.30
CA ARG A 61 12.46 10.27 -14.60
C ARG A 61 11.48 10.67 -15.67
N ALA A 62 10.28 10.09 -15.61
CA ALA A 62 9.25 10.38 -16.62
C ALA A 62 8.72 11.79 -16.48
N GLY A 63 8.76 12.36 -15.29
CA GLY A 63 8.23 13.68 -15.05
C GLY A 63 9.16 14.81 -15.43
N GLU A 64 10.33 14.50 -15.86
CA GLU A 64 11.27 15.55 -16.24
C GLU A 64 10.90 16.15 -17.59
N PRO A 65 10.89 17.46 -17.64
CA PRO A 65 10.60 18.15 -18.91
C PRO A 65 11.69 17.91 -19.94
#